data_473e891b67c2f4255f90c9e10a94e9cf
#
_entry.id   473e891b67c2f4255f90c9e10a94e9cf
#
_cell.length_a   1.000
_cell.length_b   1.000
_cell.length_c   1.000
_cell.angle_alpha   90.00
_cell.angle_beta   90.00
_cell.angle_gamma   90.00
#
_symmetry.space_group_name_H-M   'P 1'
#
loop_
_entity.id
_entity.type
_entity.pdbx_description
1 polymer ?
#
loop_
_entity_poly.entity_id
_entity_poly.type
_entity_poly.pdbx_seq_one_letter_code
_entity_poly.pdbx_strand_id
1 'polypeptide(L)'
;MPASIWLRPTAQKTAELQRIVDRLSEAHGTVAFRPHLTVCGIPGDLGVLDAASVYVNECGLLPLKVAKVAVTGAVITPFRAVFIEVENTPQLREFRERLRQICGAAPLIPPHISLLYTLDRQSQAPRTDFDAARLAAIAADCAAAIPDAAFTLGRPVANSAGAAQTDISSWRVIRRL
;
A
#
# COMPACT_ATOMS: atom_id res chain seq x y z
N MET A 1 1.62 19.49 -2.60
CA MET A 1 1.32 18.23 -3.29
C MET A 1 1.27 17.15 -2.22
N PRO A 2 0.19 16.39 -2.06
CA PRO A 2 0.14 15.33 -1.09
C PRO A 2 1.20 14.28 -1.41
N ALA A 3 1.91 13.81 -0.40
CA ALA A 3 2.92 12.78 -0.52
C ALA A 3 2.75 11.74 0.59
N SER A 4 3.37 10.59 0.45
CA SER A 4 3.36 9.54 1.45
C SER A 4 4.66 8.74 1.44
N ILE A 5 4.98 8.16 2.57
CA ILE A 5 6.09 7.20 2.68
C ILE A 5 5.52 5.79 2.52
N TRP A 6 6.13 5.03 1.61
CA TRP A 6 5.77 3.66 1.32
C TRP A 6 6.90 2.71 1.66
N LEU A 7 6.58 1.60 2.28
CA LEU A 7 7.43 0.42 2.29
C LEU A 7 7.10 -0.43 1.05
N ARG A 8 8.12 -0.77 0.29
CA ARG A 8 7.98 -1.65 -0.88
C ARG A 8 8.61 -3.01 -0.56
N PRO A 9 7.96 -4.10 -0.95
CA PRO A 9 8.58 -5.43 -0.86
C PRO A 9 9.90 -5.48 -1.64
N THR A 10 10.73 -6.49 -1.39
CA THR A 10 11.92 -6.76 -2.22
C THR A 10 11.55 -6.84 -3.69
N ALA A 11 12.52 -6.68 -4.59
CA ALA A 11 12.28 -6.71 -6.04
C ALA A 11 11.54 -7.98 -6.49
N GLN A 12 11.97 -9.15 -5.99
CA GLN A 12 11.33 -10.42 -6.29
C GLN A 12 9.86 -10.44 -5.84
N LYS A 13 9.59 -10.09 -4.58
CA LYS A 13 8.24 -10.10 -4.03
C LYS A 13 7.36 -9.02 -4.65
N THR A 14 7.93 -7.85 -4.99
CA THR A 14 7.22 -6.82 -5.76
C THR A 14 6.77 -7.36 -7.11
N ALA A 15 7.63 -8.10 -7.83
CA ALA A 15 7.26 -8.68 -9.12
C ALA A 15 6.15 -9.74 -8.99
N GLU A 16 6.17 -10.56 -7.95
CA GLU A 16 5.12 -11.54 -7.66
C GLU A 16 3.77 -10.85 -7.39
N LEU A 17 3.74 -9.87 -6.50
CA LEU A 17 2.52 -9.12 -6.18
C LEU A 17 2.04 -8.27 -7.36
N GLN A 18 2.95 -7.71 -8.15
CA GLN A 18 2.59 -6.94 -9.34
C GLN A 18 1.83 -7.79 -10.35
N ARG A 19 2.26 -9.05 -10.60
CA ARG A 19 1.51 -9.96 -11.49
C ARG A 19 0.08 -10.20 -11.00
N ILE A 20 -0.15 -10.27 -9.69
CA ILE A 20 -1.50 -10.39 -9.11
C ILE A 20 -2.30 -9.12 -9.37
N VAL A 21 -1.73 -7.95 -9.08
CA VAL A 21 -2.38 -6.65 -9.32
C VAL A 21 -2.74 -6.48 -10.79
N ASP A 22 -1.80 -6.79 -11.70
CA ASP A 22 -2.00 -6.64 -13.14
C ASP A 22 -3.11 -7.58 -13.65
N ARG A 23 -3.09 -8.85 -13.23
CA ARG A 23 -4.14 -9.83 -13.56
C ARG A 23 -5.53 -9.37 -13.07
N LEU A 24 -5.63 -8.91 -11.82
CA LEU A 24 -6.89 -8.42 -11.26
C LEU A 24 -7.36 -7.15 -11.97
N SER A 25 -6.45 -6.24 -12.23
CA SER A 25 -6.73 -5.01 -12.97
C SER A 25 -7.24 -5.29 -14.38
N GLU A 26 -6.65 -6.27 -15.08
CA GLU A 26 -7.09 -6.68 -16.40
C GLU A 26 -8.45 -7.38 -16.36
N ALA A 27 -8.61 -8.38 -15.49
CA ALA A 27 -9.84 -9.17 -15.37
C ALA A 27 -11.06 -8.34 -14.97
N HIS A 28 -10.85 -7.28 -14.21
CA HIS A 28 -11.94 -6.47 -13.65
C HIS A 28 -12.04 -5.05 -14.25
N GLY A 29 -11.19 -4.67 -15.20
CA GLY A 29 -11.21 -3.34 -15.81
C GLY A 29 -10.89 -2.20 -14.83
N THR A 30 -10.07 -2.49 -13.82
CA THR A 30 -9.66 -1.51 -12.80
C THR A 30 -8.26 -0.97 -13.05
N VAL A 31 -7.85 0.06 -12.31
CA VAL A 31 -6.50 0.60 -12.41
C VAL A 31 -5.46 -0.37 -11.86
N ALA A 32 -4.33 -0.50 -12.53
CA ALA A 32 -3.14 -1.14 -11.98
C ALA A 32 -2.32 -0.13 -11.17
N PHE A 33 -1.63 -0.61 -10.14
CA PHE A 33 -0.79 0.20 -9.28
C PHE A 33 0.39 -0.62 -8.75
N ARG A 34 1.37 0.04 -8.15
CA ARG A 34 2.53 -0.65 -7.57
C ARG A 34 2.23 -1.12 -6.14
N PRO A 35 2.40 -2.41 -5.83
CA PRO A 35 2.20 -2.94 -4.48
C PRO A 35 3.11 -2.24 -3.46
N HIS A 36 2.51 -1.76 -2.37
CA HIS A 36 3.20 -1.06 -1.30
C HIS A 36 2.41 -1.12 -0.01
N LEU A 37 3.10 -0.92 1.11
CA LEU A 37 2.48 -0.64 2.40
C LEU A 37 2.66 0.86 2.69
N THR A 38 1.57 1.57 2.86
CA THR A 38 1.63 2.98 3.28
C THR A 38 2.06 3.07 4.74
N VAL A 39 3.18 3.74 4.97
CA VAL A 39 3.71 4.01 6.31
C VAL A 39 2.96 5.17 6.93
N CYS A 40 3.01 6.33 6.29
CA CYS A 40 2.28 7.54 6.71
C CYS A 40 2.14 8.51 5.52
N GLY A 41 1.22 9.46 5.65
CA GLY A 41 1.14 10.62 4.77
C GLY A 41 2.18 11.69 5.13
N ILE A 42 2.40 12.63 4.22
CA ILE A 42 3.20 13.85 4.44
C ILE A 42 2.27 15.03 4.13
N PRO A 43 1.61 15.60 5.14
CA PRO A 43 0.61 16.65 4.92
C PRO A 43 1.21 18.03 4.62
N GLY A 44 2.48 18.24 4.94
CA GLY A 44 3.13 19.54 4.89
C GLY A 44 4.36 19.59 3.97
N ASP A 45 5.40 20.26 4.46
CA ASP A 45 6.66 20.43 3.75
C ASP A 45 7.43 19.11 3.59
N LEU A 46 8.02 18.93 2.43
CA LEU A 46 8.88 17.78 2.13
C LEU A 46 10.24 17.83 2.85
N GLY A 47 10.60 18.94 3.48
CA GLY A 47 11.81 19.05 4.32
C GLY A 47 11.88 18.03 5.44
N VAL A 48 10.72 17.53 5.90
CA VAL A 48 10.64 16.43 6.89
C VAL A 48 11.30 15.13 6.41
N LEU A 49 11.49 14.97 5.08
CA LEU A 49 12.13 13.78 4.50
C LEU A 49 13.60 13.63 4.88
N ASP A 50 14.30 14.71 5.25
CA ASP A 50 15.67 14.61 5.74
C ASP A 50 15.72 13.89 7.09
N ALA A 51 14.88 14.30 8.05
CA ALA A 51 14.76 13.64 9.34
C ALA A 51 14.23 12.19 9.19
N ALA A 52 13.27 11.97 8.29
CA ALA A 52 12.78 10.63 8.00
C ALA A 52 13.88 9.72 7.43
N SER A 53 14.74 10.23 6.55
CA SER A 53 15.87 9.47 5.98
C SER A 53 16.87 9.04 7.05
N VAL A 54 17.21 9.92 7.99
CA VAL A 54 18.11 9.57 9.10
C VAL A 54 17.55 8.40 9.88
N TYR A 55 16.29 8.50 10.31
CA TYR A 55 15.65 7.44 11.10
C TYR A 55 15.55 6.11 10.32
N VAL A 56 15.16 6.16 9.04
CA VAL A 56 15.07 4.95 8.20
C VAL A 56 16.42 4.25 8.06
N ASN A 57 17.50 5.00 7.89
CA ASN A 57 18.84 4.41 7.79
C ASN A 57 19.30 3.73 9.08
N GLU A 58 18.82 4.19 10.23
CA GLU A 58 19.08 3.56 11.53
C GLU A 58 18.29 2.25 11.72
N CYS A 59 17.07 2.17 11.18
CA CYS A 59 16.19 1.02 11.36
C CYS A 59 16.56 -0.21 10.49
N GLY A 60 17.22 -0.02 9.35
CA GLY A 60 17.53 -1.08 8.41
C GLY A 60 16.30 -1.70 7.72
N LEU A 61 16.40 -3.00 7.38
CA LEU A 61 15.32 -3.75 6.73
C LEU A 61 14.30 -4.26 7.76
N LEU A 62 13.02 -4.09 7.45
CA LEU A 62 11.92 -4.57 8.29
C LEU A 62 11.32 -5.85 7.72
N PRO A 63 11.35 -6.96 8.46
CA PRO A 63 10.59 -8.14 8.08
C PRO A 63 9.09 -7.87 8.26
N LEU A 64 8.29 -8.24 7.26
CA LEU A 64 6.84 -8.25 7.37
C LEU A 64 6.32 -9.67 7.46
N LYS A 65 5.32 -9.87 8.30
CA LYS A 65 4.53 -11.08 8.33
C LYS A 65 3.15 -10.80 7.74
N VAL A 66 2.74 -11.68 6.84
CA VAL A 66 1.37 -11.68 6.31
C VAL A 66 0.46 -12.31 7.35
N ALA A 67 -0.62 -11.63 7.69
CA ALA A 67 -1.67 -12.19 8.53
C ALA A 67 -2.67 -12.98 7.68
N LYS A 68 -3.24 -12.35 6.66
CA LYS A 68 -4.20 -12.97 5.73
C LYS A 68 -4.43 -12.09 4.50
N VAL A 69 -5.07 -12.64 3.48
CA VAL A 69 -5.77 -11.84 2.46
C VAL A 69 -7.16 -11.48 2.98
N ALA A 70 -7.55 -10.23 2.86
CA ALA A 70 -8.79 -9.71 3.40
C ALA A 70 -9.48 -8.77 2.40
N VAL A 71 -10.75 -8.53 2.66
CA VAL A 71 -11.56 -7.53 1.97
C VAL A 71 -11.88 -6.37 2.89
N THR A 72 -12.21 -5.23 2.32
CA THR A 72 -12.74 -4.10 3.08
C THR A 72 -14.05 -4.49 3.78
N GLY A 73 -14.38 -3.80 4.88
CA GLY A 73 -15.62 -4.07 5.64
C GLY A 73 -16.87 -3.60 4.91
N ALA A 74 -17.93 -3.30 5.67
CA ALA A 74 -19.26 -2.94 5.12
C ALA A 74 -19.24 -1.73 4.15
N VAL A 75 -18.29 -0.82 4.31
CA VAL A 75 -18.07 0.29 3.38
C VAL A 75 -16.88 -0.03 2.50
N ILE A 76 -17.13 -0.19 1.20
CA ILE A 76 -16.06 -0.48 0.22
C ILE A 76 -15.22 0.77 0.04
N THR A 77 -13.94 0.64 0.40
CA THR A 77 -12.95 1.69 0.22
C THR A 77 -12.24 1.48 -1.12
N PRO A 78 -12.33 2.40 -2.09
CA PRO A 78 -11.80 2.20 -3.44
C PRO A 78 -10.32 1.82 -3.51
N PHE A 79 -9.52 2.33 -2.57
CA PHE A 79 -8.07 2.06 -2.50
C PHE A 79 -7.68 0.84 -1.66
N ARG A 80 -8.65 0.11 -1.11
CA ARG A 80 -8.40 -1.05 -0.25
C ARG A 80 -9.54 -2.07 -0.36
N ALA A 81 -9.89 -2.45 -1.56
CA ALA A 81 -11.01 -3.38 -1.76
C ALA A 81 -10.61 -4.84 -1.42
N VAL A 82 -9.50 -5.32 -1.99
CA VAL A 82 -8.85 -6.59 -1.62
C VAL A 82 -7.40 -6.29 -1.27
N PHE A 83 -6.92 -6.82 -0.16
CA PHE A 83 -5.59 -6.50 0.36
C PHE A 83 -5.01 -7.63 1.20
N ILE A 84 -3.70 -7.63 1.34
CA ILE A 84 -2.96 -8.44 2.30
C ILE A 84 -2.96 -7.68 3.62
N GLU A 85 -3.53 -8.26 4.66
CA GLU A 85 -3.32 -7.81 6.03
C GLU A 85 -1.91 -8.16 6.49
N VAL A 86 -1.19 -7.18 6.99
CA VAL A 86 0.15 -7.35 7.53
C VAL A 86 0.08 -7.35 9.04
N GLU A 87 0.78 -8.29 9.68
CA GLU A 87 0.85 -8.36 11.13
C GLU A 87 1.46 -7.07 11.70
N ASN A 88 0.73 -6.41 12.59
CA ASN A 88 1.20 -5.17 13.22
C ASN A 88 2.15 -5.48 14.38
N THR A 89 3.33 -6.04 14.04
CA THR A 89 4.36 -6.36 15.03
C THR A 89 4.79 -5.12 15.82
N PRO A 90 5.31 -5.28 17.06
CA PRO A 90 5.81 -4.14 17.83
C PRO A 90 6.82 -3.28 17.06
N GLN A 91 7.75 -3.93 16.33
CA GLN A 91 8.75 -3.25 15.52
C GLN A 91 8.15 -2.44 14.36
N LEU A 92 7.19 -3.02 13.61
CA LEU A 92 6.52 -2.32 12.51
C LEU A 92 5.68 -1.15 13.05
N ARG A 93 5.00 -1.35 14.17
CA ARG A 93 4.20 -0.31 14.82
C ARG A 93 5.06 0.86 15.28
N GLU A 94 6.17 0.60 15.95
CA GLU A 94 7.12 1.62 16.38
C GLU A 94 7.70 2.40 15.21
N PHE A 95 8.15 1.69 14.17
CA PHE A 95 8.67 2.29 12.95
C PHE A 95 7.65 3.23 12.28
N ARG A 96 6.42 2.77 12.12
CA ARG A 96 5.34 3.56 11.50
C ARG A 96 4.98 4.77 12.38
N GLU A 97 4.86 4.59 13.68
CA GLU A 97 4.51 5.65 14.61
C GLU A 97 5.60 6.74 14.65
N ARG A 98 6.86 6.34 14.65
CA ARG A 98 7.96 7.30 14.63
C ARG A 98 7.98 8.14 13.36
N LEU A 99 7.81 7.51 12.19
CA LEU A 99 7.70 8.25 10.92
C LEU A 99 6.46 9.12 10.87
N ARG A 100 5.32 8.66 11.41
CA ARG A 100 4.11 9.47 11.54
C ARG A 100 4.38 10.76 12.33
N GLN A 101 5.07 10.66 13.45
CA GLN A 101 5.44 11.83 14.29
C GLN A 101 6.38 12.78 13.54
N ILE A 102 7.43 12.26 12.92
CA ILE A 102 8.38 13.06 12.11
C ILE A 102 7.64 13.83 11.01
N CYS A 103 6.70 13.19 10.33
CA CYS A 103 5.96 13.79 9.22
C CYS A 103 4.76 14.63 9.65
N GLY A 104 4.39 14.66 10.92
CA GLY A 104 3.18 15.35 11.39
C GLY A 104 1.88 14.75 10.79
N ALA A 105 1.87 13.45 10.52
CA ALA A 105 0.77 12.78 9.83
C ALA A 105 -0.39 12.42 10.77
N ALA A 106 -1.58 12.23 10.20
CA ALA A 106 -2.76 11.71 10.87
C ALA A 106 -2.53 10.29 11.44
N PRO A 107 -3.38 9.81 12.36
CA PRO A 107 -3.32 8.44 12.87
C PRO A 107 -3.28 7.39 11.77
N LEU A 108 -2.54 6.31 12.02
CA LEU A 108 -2.30 5.26 11.04
C LEU A 108 -3.49 4.30 10.93
N ILE A 109 -3.82 3.93 9.71
CA ILE A 109 -4.70 2.80 9.45
C ILE A 109 -3.95 1.48 9.67
N PRO A 110 -4.63 0.33 9.89
CA PRO A 110 -3.98 -0.97 10.00
C PRO A 110 -3.05 -1.24 8.81
N PRO A 111 -1.86 -1.86 9.04
CA PRO A 111 -0.89 -2.09 7.97
C PRO A 111 -1.42 -3.10 6.96
N HIS A 112 -1.35 -2.74 5.68
CA HIS A 112 -1.83 -3.60 4.59
C HIS A 112 -1.08 -3.30 3.27
N ILE A 113 -1.13 -4.26 2.35
CA ILE A 113 -0.70 -4.11 0.97
C ILE A 113 -1.92 -4.37 0.09
N SER A 114 -2.40 -3.36 -0.62
CA SER A 114 -3.55 -3.51 -1.51
C SER A 114 -3.20 -4.40 -2.71
N LEU A 115 -4.18 -5.18 -3.15
CA LEU A 115 -4.13 -6.03 -4.35
C LEU A 115 -5.13 -5.59 -5.41
N LEU A 116 -6.27 -5.02 -5.00
CA LEU A 116 -7.29 -4.50 -5.90
C LEU A 116 -7.76 -3.12 -5.41
N TYR A 117 -7.76 -2.16 -6.34
CA TYR A 117 -8.50 -0.91 -6.24
C TYR A 117 -9.76 -1.02 -7.08
N THR A 118 -10.89 -0.54 -6.56
CA THR A 118 -12.14 -0.48 -7.31
C THR A 118 -12.31 0.86 -8.03
N LEU A 119 -11.25 1.28 -8.71
CA LEU A 119 -11.25 2.46 -9.57
C LEU A 119 -11.28 2.00 -11.03
N ASP A 120 -12.12 2.64 -11.82
CA ASP A 120 -12.20 2.36 -13.26
C ASP A 120 -10.86 2.68 -13.96
N ARG A 121 -10.45 1.80 -14.88
CA ARG A 121 -9.14 1.92 -15.55
C ARG A 121 -8.98 3.20 -16.35
N GLN A 122 -10.04 3.68 -16.98
CA GLN A 122 -10.00 4.84 -17.88
C GLN A 122 -10.27 6.14 -17.15
N SER A 123 -11.38 6.18 -16.41
CA SER A 123 -11.84 7.40 -15.74
C SER A 123 -11.23 7.61 -14.35
N GLN A 124 -10.65 6.54 -13.75
CA GLN A 124 -10.19 6.50 -12.37
C GLN A 124 -11.27 6.83 -11.33
N ALA A 125 -12.53 6.83 -11.74
CA ALA A 125 -13.66 7.03 -10.84
C ALA A 125 -13.91 5.75 -9.99
N PRO A 126 -14.41 5.89 -8.76
CA PRO A 126 -14.84 4.75 -7.96
C PRO A 126 -15.96 3.97 -8.67
N ARG A 127 -15.82 2.65 -8.72
CA ARG A 127 -16.81 1.73 -9.29
C ARG A 127 -17.76 1.25 -8.21
N THR A 128 -19.02 1.07 -8.58
CA THR A 128 -20.12 0.66 -7.68
C THR A 128 -20.59 -0.78 -7.91
N ASP A 129 -20.05 -1.47 -8.92
CA ASP A 129 -20.43 -2.83 -9.29
C ASP A 129 -19.67 -3.94 -8.53
N PHE A 130 -18.87 -3.55 -7.54
CA PHE A 130 -18.23 -4.48 -6.61
C PHE A 130 -19.07 -4.60 -5.35
N ASP A 131 -19.63 -5.77 -5.12
CA ASP A 131 -20.30 -6.12 -3.86
C ASP A 131 -19.40 -6.97 -2.96
N ALA A 132 -19.87 -7.24 -1.74
CA ALA A 132 -19.11 -8.02 -0.76
C ALA A 132 -18.84 -9.46 -1.21
N ALA A 133 -19.79 -10.09 -1.91
CA ALA A 133 -19.66 -11.48 -2.38
C ALA A 133 -18.59 -11.57 -3.48
N ARG A 134 -18.61 -10.66 -4.44
CA ARG A 134 -17.61 -10.56 -5.51
C ARG A 134 -16.21 -10.32 -4.93
N LEU A 135 -16.07 -9.39 -3.99
CA LEU A 135 -14.78 -9.12 -3.35
C LEU A 135 -14.28 -10.31 -2.53
N ALA A 136 -15.17 -11.03 -1.84
CA ALA A 136 -14.80 -12.23 -1.08
C ALA A 136 -14.28 -13.35 -2.00
N ALA A 137 -14.91 -13.57 -3.16
CA ALA A 137 -14.44 -14.53 -4.16
C ALA A 137 -13.04 -14.17 -4.67
N ILE A 138 -12.83 -12.90 -5.05
CA ILE A 138 -11.50 -12.41 -5.49
C ILE A 138 -10.45 -12.60 -4.40
N ALA A 139 -10.80 -12.33 -3.14
CA ALA A 139 -9.87 -12.50 -2.02
C ALA A 139 -9.50 -13.97 -1.79
N ALA A 140 -10.44 -14.90 -1.94
CA ALA A 140 -10.19 -16.33 -1.84
C ALA A 140 -9.20 -16.80 -2.93
N ASP A 141 -9.38 -16.36 -4.17
CA ASP A 141 -8.45 -16.65 -5.27
C ASP A 141 -7.05 -16.06 -5.03
N CYS A 142 -6.98 -14.85 -4.46
CA CYS A 142 -5.72 -14.24 -4.06
C CYS A 142 -5.03 -15.02 -2.94
N ALA A 143 -5.78 -15.46 -1.93
CA ALA A 143 -5.24 -16.22 -0.80
C ALA A 143 -4.61 -17.54 -1.24
N ALA A 144 -5.20 -18.22 -2.22
CA ALA A 144 -4.64 -19.43 -2.81
C ALA A 144 -3.32 -19.18 -3.57
N ALA A 145 -3.14 -17.96 -4.12
CA ALA A 145 -1.96 -17.59 -4.89
C ALA A 145 -0.82 -16.97 -4.05
N ILE A 146 -1.11 -16.55 -2.82
CA ILE A 146 -0.14 -15.91 -1.93
C ILE A 146 0.16 -16.86 -0.77
N PRO A 147 1.29 -17.56 -0.78
CA PRO A 147 1.67 -18.40 0.35
C PRO A 147 1.86 -17.54 1.61
N ASP A 148 1.56 -18.12 2.79
CA ASP A 148 1.74 -17.53 4.12
C ASP A 148 3.21 -17.28 4.47
N ALA A 149 3.92 -16.59 3.59
CA ALA A 149 5.34 -16.36 3.73
C ALA A 149 5.62 -14.96 4.29
N ALA A 150 6.55 -14.88 5.20
CA ALA A 150 7.13 -13.62 5.62
C ALA A 150 7.74 -12.89 4.41
N PHE A 151 7.45 -11.59 4.28
CA PHE A 151 8.10 -10.73 3.30
C PHE A 151 9.22 -9.96 3.99
N THR A 152 10.32 -9.79 3.28
CA THR A 152 11.28 -8.76 3.64
C THR A 152 10.96 -7.50 2.84
N LEU A 153 10.79 -6.39 3.54
CA LEU A 153 10.62 -5.10 2.89
C LEU A 153 11.97 -4.54 2.48
N GLY A 154 11.98 -3.96 1.29
CA GLY A 154 13.04 -3.09 0.88
C GLY A 154 13.01 -1.73 1.62
N ARG A 155 13.87 -0.82 1.20
CA ARG A 155 13.92 0.53 1.76
C ARG A 155 12.61 1.29 1.51
N PRO A 156 12.16 2.14 2.46
CA PRO A 156 11.08 3.07 2.25
C PRO A 156 11.37 4.03 1.10
N VAL A 157 10.32 4.43 0.42
CA VAL A 157 10.37 5.47 -0.61
C VAL A 157 9.31 6.53 -0.30
N ALA A 158 9.66 7.80 -0.41
CA ALA A 158 8.67 8.86 -0.44
C ALA A 158 8.06 8.92 -1.83
N ASN A 159 6.73 8.86 -1.89
CA ASN A 159 5.98 8.88 -3.13
C ASN A 159 5.06 10.09 -3.17
N SER A 160 4.94 10.72 -4.34
CA SER A 160 3.92 11.74 -4.57
C SER A 160 2.61 11.08 -4.97
N ALA A 161 1.52 11.36 -4.24
CA ALA A 161 0.21 11.22 -4.84
C ALA A 161 -0.03 12.51 -5.64
N GLY A 162 -0.39 12.44 -6.90
CA GLY A 162 -0.63 13.62 -7.75
C GLY A 162 -1.65 14.60 -7.17
N ALA A 163 -2.02 15.62 -7.95
CA ALA A 163 -2.95 16.67 -7.53
C ALA A 163 -4.32 16.12 -7.05
N ALA A 164 -4.73 14.96 -7.56
CA ALA A 164 -5.85 14.17 -7.04
C ALA A 164 -5.31 12.83 -6.53
N GLN A 165 -5.72 12.44 -5.32
CA GLN A 165 -5.34 11.15 -4.73
C GLN A 165 -5.75 9.95 -5.61
N THR A 166 -6.76 10.14 -6.45
CA THR A 166 -7.27 9.18 -7.42
C THR A 166 -6.46 9.11 -8.71
N ASP A 167 -5.64 10.10 -9.03
CA ASP A 167 -4.78 10.06 -10.23
C ASP A 167 -3.54 9.19 -9.99
N ILE A 168 -3.74 7.87 -10.09
CA ILE A 168 -2.68 6.87 -9.86
C ILE A 168 -1.56 7.00 -10.89
N SER A 169 -1.85 7.45 -12.09
CA SER A 169 -0.87 7.64 -13.16
C SER A 169 0.19 8.71 -12.83
N SER A 170 -0.17 9.66 -11.96
CA SER A 170 0.72 10.72 -11.49
C SER A 170 1.64 10.30 -10.35
N TRP A 171 1.40 9.14 -9.75
CA TRP A 171 2.17 8.67 -8.60
C TRP A 171 3.60 8.30 -9.00
N ARG A 172 4.56 8.98 -8.41
CA ARG A 172 5.98 8.75 -8.67
C ARG A 172 6.81 8.81 -7.40
N VAL A 173 7.92 8.11 -7.42
CA VAL A 173 8.91 8.21 -6.34
C VAL A 173 9.58 9.59 -6.44
N ILE A 174 9.50 10.37 -5.37
CA ILE A 174 10.16 11.67 -5.25
C ILE A 174 11.47 11.56 -4.50
N ARG A 175 11.63 10.57 -3.60
CA ARG A 175 12.86 10.32 -2.85
C ARG A 175 12.91 8.85 -2.40
N ARG A 176 14.11 8.28 -2.39
CA ARG A 176 14.43 7.02 -1.68
C ARG A 176 15.01 7.40 -0.32
N LEU A 177 14.45 6.83 0.71
CA LEU A 177 14.88 7.04 2.09
C LEU A 177 15.91 5.98 2.49
#